data_d24d4e3b081a12eda7626fd42dc0230e
#
_entry.id   d24d4e3b081a12eda7626fd42dc0230e
#
_cell.length_a   1.000
_cell.length_b   1.000
_cell.length_c   1.000
_cell.angle_alpha   90.00
_cell.angle_beta   90.00
_cell.angle_gamma   90.00
#
_symmetry.space_group_name_H-M   'P 1'
#
loop_
_entity.id
_entity.type
_entity.pdbx_description
1 polymer ?
#
loop_
_entity_poly.entity_id
_entity_poly.type
_entity_poly.pdbx_seq_one_letter_code
_entity_poly.pdbx_strand_id
1 'polypeptide(L)'
;MAKEMDKLVTLTRKEVLDLLAEGKSLADTDVRKANLMKIDFTGADLRNCNLSYANLKDAVFKDADLSGASLWNANLEGADFTGANLEDADLDYAKLRGANLFRANIRRASLPTELIPREDIMASVETGCKVGQKR
;
A
#
# COMPACT_ATOMS: atom_id res chain seq x y z
N MET A 1 -1.25 -25.38 -18.04
CA MET A 1 -1.37 -26.25 -16.88
C MET A 1 -0.59 -25.71 -15.72
N ALA A 2 0.65 -26.18 -15.55
CA ALA A 2 1.48 -25.70 -14.44
C ALA A 2 1.60 -24.18 -14.42
N LYS A 3 1.66 -23.54 -15.58
CA LYS A 3 1.78 -22.08 -15.67
C LYS A 3 0.58 -21.35 -15.11
N GLU A 4 -0.62 -21.88 -15.30
CA GLU A 4 -1.82 -21.26 -14.73
C GLU A 4 -1.86 -21.47 -13.22
N MET A 5 -1.40 -22.60 -12.75
CA MET A 5 -1.29 -22.87 -11.31
C MET A 5 -0.34 -21.88 -10.67
N ASP A 6 0.81 -21.61 -11.31
CA ASP A 6 1.80 -20.66 -10.80
C ASP A 6 1.23 -19.26 -10.65
N LYS A 7 0.35 -18.84 -11.56
CA LYS A 7 -0.28 -17.52 -11.49
C LYS A 7 -1.21 -17.36 -10.30
N LEU A 8 -1.67 -18.47 -9.72
CA LEU A 8 -2.56 -18.46 -8.59
C LEU A 8 -1.83 -18.49 -7.25
N VAL A 9 -0.50 -18.65 -7.28
CA VAL A 9 0.30 -18.70 -6.06
C VAL A 9 0.60 -17.29 -5.58
N THR A 10 0.24 -17.02 -4.33
CA THR A 10 0.57 -15.75 -3.70
C THR A 10 2.00 -15.77 -3.16
N LEU A 11 2.66 -14.64 -3.19
CA LEU A 11 4.00 -14.50 -2.62
C LEU A 11 3.93 -14.46 -1.09
N THR A 12 4.91 -15.07 -0.46
CA THR A 12 5.08 -15.02 0.99
C THR A 12 5.92 -13.79 1.37
N ARG A 13 5.95 -13.49 2.67
CA ARG A 13 6.82 -12.44 3.21
C ARG A 13 8.28 -12.65 2.78
N LYS A 14 8.78 -13.89 2.90
CA LYS A 14 10.17 -14.18 2.53
C LYS A 14 10.43 -13.90 1.05
N GLU A 15 9.52 -14.33 0.18
CA GLU A 15 9.66 -14.08 -1.26
C GLU A 15 9.65 -12.60 -1.59
N VAL A 16 8.81 -11.83 -0.92
CA VAL A 16 8.77 -10.36 -1.08
C VAL A 16 10.10 -9.76 -0.65
N LEU A 17 10.62 -10.14 0.50
CA LEU A 17 11.90 -9.63 1.01
C LEU A 17 13.04 -9.98 0.07
N ASP A 18 13.04 -11.19 -0.48
CA ASP A 18 14.07 -11.63 -1.43
C ASP A 18 14.05 -10.76 -2.69
N LEU A 19 12.86 -10.52 -3.24
CA LEU A 19 12.71 -9.68 -4.44
C LEU A 19 13.19 -8.24 -4.18
N LEU A 20 12.83 -7.68 -3.04
CA LEU A 20 13.25 -6.33 -2.66
C LEU A 20 14.77 -6.27 -2.52
N ALA A 21 15.38 -7.27 -1.88
CA ALA A 21 16.82 -7.32 -1.69
C ALA A 21 17.57 -7.40 -3.01
N GLU A 22 16.96 -8.03 -4.01
CA GLU A 22 17.54 -8.14 -5.35
C GLU A 22 17.25 -6.93 -6.24
N GLY A 23 16.50 -5.95 -5.73
CA GLY A 23 16.08 -4.79 -6.50
C GLY A 23 15.09 -5.11 -7.62
N LYS A 24 14.38 -6.22 -7.51
CA LYS A 24 13.43 -6.65 -8.53
C LYS A 24 12.06 -6.03 -8.33
N SER A 25 11.33 -5.89 -9.43
CA SER A 25 9.97 -5.36 -9.42
C SER A 25 8.99 -6.35 -8.79
N LEU A 26 8.02 -5.79 -8.05
CA LEU A 26 6.88 -6.54 -7.53
C LEU A 26 5.61 -6.24 -8.33
N ALA A 27 5.74 -5.55 -9.47
CA ALA A 27 4.58 -5.20 -10.28
C ALA A 27 3.82 -6.46 -10.72
N ASP A 28 2.50 -6.35 -10.72
CA ASP A 28 1.59 -7.41 -11.16
C ASP A 28 1.66 -8.69 -10.32
N THR A 29 2.25 -8.64 -9.13
CA THR A 29 2.31 -9.81 -8.24
C THR A 29 1.10 -9.89 -7.33
N ASP A 30 0.86 -11.08 -6.80
CA ASP A 30 -0.21 -11.35 -5.86
C ASP A 30 0.38 -11.63 -4.48
N VAL A 31 0.17 -10.69 -3.55
CA VAL A 31 0.65 -10.83 -2.16
C VAL A 31 -0.51 -10.69 -1.17
N ARG A 32 -1.71 -11.08 -1.61
CA ARG A 32 -2.90 -11.00 -0.75
C ARG A 32 -2.68 -11.72 0.57
N LYS A 33 -3.22 -11.13 1.64
CA LYS A 33 -3.23 -11.70 2.99
C LYS A 33 -1.84 -11.91 3.59
N ALA A 34 -0.78 -11.52 2.91
CA ALA A 34 0.57 -11.72 3.41
C ALA A 34 0.83 -10.84 4.64
N ASN A 35 1.69 -11.33 5.52
CA ASN A 35 2.18 -10.53 6.64
C ASN A 35 3.39 -9.73 6.17
N LEU A 36 3.16 -8.45 5.91
CA LEU A 36 4.18 -7.55 5.38
C LEU A 36 4.44 -6.37 6.33
N MET A 37 4.19 -6.60 7.62
CA MET A 37 4.42 -5.58 8.65
C MET A 37 5.84 -5.06 8.60
N LYS A 38 5.97 -3.75 8.71
CA LYS A 38 7.25 -3.04 8.86
C LYS A 38 8.22 -3.22 7.69
N ILE A 39 7.79 -3.81 6.59
CA ILE A 39 8.67 -3.94 5.42
C ILE A 39 8.92 -2.55 4.82
N ASP A 40 10.15 -2.33 4.41
CA ASP A 40 10.55 -1.10 3.74
C ASP A 40 10.43 -1.28 2.23
N PHE A 41 9.39 -0.67 1.65
CA PHE A 41 9.14 -0.66 0.21
C PHE A 41 9.56 0.66 -0.43
N THR A 42 10.50 1.40 0.19
CA THR A 42 10.93 2.70 -0.34
C THR A 42 11.38 2.55 -1.80
N GLY A 43 10.75 3.34 -2.68
CA GLY A 43 11.09 3.33 -4.10
C GLY A 43 10.71 2.08 -4.86
N ALA A 44 10.00 1.14 -4.24
CA ALA A 44 9.65 -0.13 -4.87
C ALA A 44 8.63 0.04 -5.99
N ASP A 45 8.70 -0.84 -6.98
CA ASP A 45 7.73 -0.94 -8.05
C ASP A 45 6.64 -1.94 -7.63
N LEU A 46 5.49 -1.40 -7.21
CA LEU A 46 4.34 -2.18 -6.76
C LEU A 46 3.12 -1.95 -7.67
N ARG A 47 3.35 -1.53 -8.91
CA ARG A 47 2.26 -1.24 -9.84
C ARG A 47 1.38 -2.46 -10.03
N ASN A 48 0.07 -2.25 -9.92
CA ASN A 48 -0.94 -3.28 -10.11
C ASN A 48 -0.77 -4.50 -9.20
N CYS A 49 -0.03 -4.34 -8.11
CA CYS A 49 0.18 -5.40 -7.12
C CYS A 49 -1.11 -5.64 -6.34
N ASN A 50 -1.45 -6.89 -6.08
CA ASN A 50 -2.60 -7.20 -5.26
C ASN A 50 -2.18 -7.38 -3.80
N LEU A 51 -2.45 -6.36 -2.99
CA LEU A 51 -2.14 -6.31 -1.56
C LEU A 51 -3.40 -6.40 -0.70
N SER A 52 -4.50 -6.88 -1.28
CA SER A 52 -5.77 -6.97 -0.57
C SER A 52 -5.62 -7.83 0.69
N TYR A 53 -6.22 -7.37 1.79
CA TYR A 53 -6.18 -8.05 3.08
C TYR A 53 -4.77 -8.22 3.67
N ALA A 54 -3.73 -7.66 3.07
CA ALA A 54 -2.38 -7.80 3.61
C ALA A 54 -2.23 -7.02 4.91
N ASN A 55 -1.38 -7.52 5.79
CA ASN A 55 -1.00 -6.79 6.99
C ASN A 55 0.22 -5.96 6.66
N LEU A 56 0.01 -4.66 6.49
CA LEU A 56 1.05 -3.69 6.11
C LEU A 56 1.25 -2.65 7.21
N LYS A 57 0.92 -3.03 8.44
CA LYS A 57 1.08 -2.13 9.58
C LYS A 57 2.53 -1.65 9.66
N ASP A 58 2.69 -0.34 9.79
CA ASP A 58 4.01 0.32 9.90
C ASP A 58 4.95 0.06 8.72
N ALA A 59 4.43 -0.40 7.59
CA ALA A 59 5.23 -0.55 6.37
C ALA A 59 5.61 0.83 5.81
N VAL A 60 6.74 0.91 5.11
CA VAL A 60 7.23 2.15 4.53
C VAL A 60 7.10 2.08 3.02
N PHE A 61 6.35 3.02 2.44
CA PHE A 61 6.12 3.13 0.99
C PHE A 61 6.62 4.46 0.43
N LYS A 62 7.65 5.04 1.05
CA LYS A 62 8.18 6.33 0.58
C LYS A 62 8.57 6.23 -0.89
N ASP A 63 8.04 7.13 -1.69
CA ASP A 63 8.37 7.23 -3.11
C ASP A 63 8.10 5.94 -3.90
N ALA A 64 7.35 5.01 -3.35
CA ALA A 64 6.98 3.77 -4.05
C ALA A 64 5.91 4.05 -5.11
N ASP A 65 5.90 3.23 -6.16
CA ASP A 65 4.88 3.31 -7.19
C ASP A 65 3.84 2.21 -6.93
N LEU A 66 2.68 2.63 -6.43
CA LEU A 66 1.53 1.75 -6.16
C LEU A 66 0.37 2.03 -7.11
N SER A 67 0.65 2.64 -8.28
CA SER A 67 -0.41 2.96 -9.21
C SER A 67 -1.16 1.70 -9.64
N GLY A 68 -2.48 1.77 -9.59
CA GLY A 68 -3.34 0.63 -9.94
C GLY A 68 -3.32 -0.52 -8.93
N ALA A 69 -2.57 -0.41 -7.82
CA ALA A 69 -2.51 -1.49 -6.83
C ALA A 69 -3.83 -1.62 -6.07
N SER A 70 -4.12 -2.84 -5.63
CA SER A 70 -5.25 -3.08 -4.74
C SER A 70 -4.75 -3.18 -3.31
N LEU A 71 -5.24 -2.27 -2.46
CA LEU A 71 -5.00 -2.28 -1.02
C LEU A 71 -6.32 -2.50 -0.28
N TRP A 72 -7.28 -3.12 -0.97
CA TRP A 72 -8.62 -3.32 -0.46
C TRP A 72 -8.58 -4.09 0.85
N ASN A 73 -9.17 -3.51 1.88
CA ASN A 73 -9.25 -4.12 3.21
C ASN A 73 -7.86 -4.43 3.83
N ALA A 74 -6.80 -3.76 3.37
CA ALA A 74 -5.46 -3.94 3.94
C ALA A 74 -5.33 -3.20 5.27
N ASN A 75 -4.48 -3.70 6.14
CA ASN A 75 -4.13 -2.98 7.36
C ASN A 75 -2.93 -2.08 7.07
N LEU A 76 -3.18 -0.79 6.97
CA LEU A 76 -2.17 0.23 6.66
C LEU A 76 -1.94 1.16 7.85
N GLU A 77 -2.30 0.72 9.04
CA GLU A 77 -2.09 1.53 10.23
C GLU A 77 -0.62 1.89 10.40
N GLY A 78 -0.35 3.17 10.57
CA GLY A 78 1.03 3.65 10.75
C GLY A 78 1.90 3.60 9.51
N ALA A 79 1.39 3.20 8.36
CA ALA A 79 2.18 3.11 7.13
C ALA A 79 2.61 4.50 6.64
N ASP A 80 3.79 4.57 6.04
CA ASP A 80 4.35 5.82 5.53
C ASP A 80 4.29 5.83 3.99
N PHE A 81 3.39 6.66 3.45
CA PHE A 81 3.20 6.83 2.00
C PHE A 81 3.77 8.16 1.50
N THR A 82 4.72 8.75 2.22
CA THR A 82 5.30 10.04 1.81
C THR A 82 5.82 9.94 0.37
N GLY A 83 5.28 10.79 -0.51
CA GLY A 83 5.70 10.84 -1.90
C GLY A 83 5.28 9.64 -2.75
N ALA A 84 4.50 8.71 -2.22
CA ALA A 84 4.08 7.53 -2.97
C ALA A 84 3.10 7.87 -4.08
N ASN A 85 3.13 7.08 -5.15
CA ASN A 85 2.16 7.20 -6.23
C ASN A 85 1.04 6.16 -6.00
N LEU A 86 -0.14 6.66 -5.62
CA LEU A 86 -1.34 5.86 -5.39
C LEU A 86 -2.40 6.12 -6.48
N GLU A 87 -1.99 6.62 -7.63
CA GLU A 87 -2.93 6.90 -8.72
C GLU A 87 -3.67 5.62 -9.12
N ASP A 88 -4.99 5.72 -9.21
CA ASP A 88 -5.86 4.59 -9.55
C ASP A 88 -5.80 3.42 -8.55
N ALA A 89 -5.20 3.60 -7.38
CA ALA A 89 -5.15 2.55 -6.37
C ALA A 89 -6.50 2.40 -5.66
N ASP A 90 -6.78 1.18 -5.22
CA ASP A 90 -8.00 0.89 -4.47
C ASP A 90 -7.66 0.73 -2.98
N LEU A 91 -8.08 1.71 -2.16
CA LEU A 91 -7.90 1.69 -0.71
C LEU A 91 -9.23 1.50 0.02
N ASP A 92 -10.27 1.03 -0.66
CA ASP A 92 -11.56 0.84 0.01
C ASP A 92 -11.40 -0.11 1.20
N TYR A 93 -12.01 0.28 2.32
CA TYR A 93 -11.97 -0.46 3.58
C TYR A 93 -10.58 -0.65 4.18
N ALA A 94 -9.55 -0.01 3.63
CA ALA A 94 -8.21 -0.06 4.23
C ALA A 94 -8.20 0.71 5.54
N LYS A 95 -7.42 0.21 6.51
CA LYS A 95 -7.25 0.89 7.80
C LYS A 95 -6.07 1.83 7.67
N LEU A 96 -6.34 3.14 7.72
CA LEU A 96 -5.32 4.18 7.51
C LEU A 96 -4.95 4.94 8.78
N ARG A 97 -5.45 4.54 9.93
CA ARG A 97 -5.15 5.28 11.16
C ARG A 97 -3.65 5.39 11.39
N GLY A 98 -3.18 6.61 11.60
CA GLY A 98 -1.75 6.85 11.84
C GLY A 98 -0.89 6.84 10.58
N ALA A 99 -1.46 6.56 9.41
CA ALA A 99 -0.71 6.59 8.16
C ALA A 99 -0.30 8.01 7.80
N ASN A 100 0.82 8.17 7.10
CA ASN A 100 1.30 9.44 6.59
C ASN A 100 1.19 9.43 5.07
N LEU A 101 0.39 10.35 4.52
CA LEU A 101 0.16 10.46 3.08
C LEU A 101 0.79 11.73 2.49
N PHE A 102 1.78 12.32 3.18
CA PHE A 102 2.35 13.59 2.75
C PHE A 102 2.87 13.50 1.31
N ARG A 103 2.35 14.40 0.46
CA ARG A 103 2.71 14.47 -0.95
C ARG A 103 2.44 13.19 -1.76
N ALA A 104 1.61 12.31 -1.24
CA ALA A 104 1.19 11.15 -2.04
C ALA A 104 0.29 11.62 -3.18
N ASN A 105 0.43 10.96 -4.34
CA ASN A 105 -0.47 11.18 -5.46
C ASN A 105 -1.67 10.24 -5.30
N ILE A 106 -2.83 10.80 -4.96
CA ILE A 106 -4.06 10.01 -4.76
C ILE A 106 -5.09 10.23 -5.86
N ARG A 107 -4.64 10.66 -7.03
CA ARG A 107 -5.56 10.92 -8.17
C ARG A 107 -6.28 9.63 -8.55
N ARG A 108 -7.60 9.71 -8.61
CA ARG A 108 -8.48 8.61 -8.95
C ARG A 108 -8.32 7.38 -8.03
N ALA A 109 -7.70 7.55 -6.88
CA ALA A 109 -7.66 6.48 -5.89
C ALA A 109 -9.04 6.36 -5.22
N SER A 110 -9.44 5.13 -4.95
CA SER A 110 -10.62 4.89 -4.13
C SER A 110 -10.20 4.92 -2.67
N LEU A 111 -10.83 5.78 -1.87
CA LEU A 111 -10.41 6.04 -0.49
C LEU A 111 -11.43 5.47 0.51
N PRO A 112 -10.97 5.05 1.71
CA PRO A 112 -11.85 4.43 2.71
C PRO A 112 -12.67 5.49 3.47
N THR A 113 -13.45 6.28 2.74
CA THR A 113 -14.22 7.39 3.33
C THR A 113 -15.38 6.93 4.20
N GLU A 114 -15.74 5.66 4.14
CA GLU A 114 -16.72 5.07 5.07
C GLU A 114 -16.13 4.93 6.47
N LEU A 115 -14.82 4.86 6.59
CA LEU A 115 -14.14 4.64 7.85
C LEU A 115 -13.48 5.91 8.40
N ILE A 116 -13.06 6.81 7.51
CA ILE A 116 -12.27 8.01 7.87
C ILE A 116 -12.79 9.19 7.08
N PRO A 117 -13.07 10.32 7.71
CA PRO A 117 -13.50 11.51 6.99
C PRO A 117 -12.48 11.90 5.91
N ARG A 118 -12.99 12.27 4.73
CA ARG A 118 -12.13 12.66 3.62
C ARG A 118 -11.18 13.80 3.99
N GLU A 119 -11.64 14.76 4.77
CA GLU A 119 -10.81 15.89 5.19
C GLU A 119 -9.59 15.45 6.01
N ASP A 120 -9.70 14.38 6.77
CA ASP A 120 -8.57 13.85 7.55
C ASP A 120 -7.53 13.23 6.61
N ILE A 121 -7.98 12.55 5.56
CA ILE A 121 -7.09 12.00 4.55
C ILE A 121 -6.40 13.13 3.81
N MET A 122 -7.16 14.13 3.36
CA MET A 122 -6.61 15.28 2.62
C MET A 122 -5.64 16.08 3.47
N ALA A 123 -5.91 16.24 4.76
CA ALA A 123 -5.00 16.93 5.66
C ALA A 123 -3.64 16.23 5.72
N SER A 124 -3.63 14.90 5.73
CA SER A 124 -2.37 14.14 5.72
C SER A 124 -1.60 14.37 4.43
N VAL A 125 -2.29 14.37 3.29
CA VAL A 125 -1.66 14.62 1.98
C VAL A 125 -1.02 16.01 1.93
N GLU A 126 -1.70 17.01 2.48
CA GLU A 126 -1.26 18.39 2.37
C GLU A 126 -0.22 18.79 3.42
N THR A 127 -0.34 18.28 4.63
CA THR A 127 0.45 18.77 5.76
C THR A 127 1.37 17.75 6.39
N GLY A 128 1.18 16.46 6.06
CA GLY A 128 1.96 15.39 6.66
C GLY A 128 1.50 15.00 8.06
N CYS A 129 0.39 15.53 8.56
CA CYS A 129 -0.14 15.03 9.83
C CYS A 129 -0.68 13.60 9.60
N LYS A 130 -0.53 12.77 10.60
CA LYS A 130 -0.98 11.37 10.48
C LYS A 130 -2.51 11.29 10.43
N VAL A 131 -3.02 10.38 9.61
CA VAL A 131 -4.46 10.19 9.46
C VAL A 131 -5.07 9.86 10.83
N GLY A 132 -6.15 10.55 11.16
CA GLY A 132 -6.84 10.38 12.42
C GLY A 132 -6.19 11.05 13.62
N GLN A 133 -5.08 11.73 13.41
CA GLN A 133 -4.40 12.48 14.47
C GLN A 133 -4.99 13.89 14.56
N LYS A 134 -5.33 14.32 15.77
CA LYS A 134 -5.81 15.69 15.96
C LYS A 134 -4.65 16.67 15.76
N ARG A 135 -4.98 17.77 15.09
CA ARG A 135 -4.03 18.86 14.86
C ARG A 135 -3.96 19.77 16.08
#